data_93e29273c0fdbecb4329797dce6b148b
#
_entry.id   93e29273c0fdbecb4329797dce6b148b
#
_cell.length_a   1.000
_cell.length_b   1.000
_cell.length_c   1.000
_cell.angle_alpha   90.00
_cell.angle_beta   90.00
_cell.angle_gamma   90.00
#
_symmetry.space_group_name_H-M   'P 1'
#
loop_
_entity.id
_entity.type
_entity.pdbx_description
1 polymer ?
#
loop_
_entity_poly.entity_id
_entity_poly.type
_entity_poly.pdbx_seq_one_letter_code
_entity_poly.pdbx_strand_id
1 'polypeptide(L)'
;APLVFTRITELPPMTEGQLTYNLPFEFKDYLTQEKSRYYFDYAVQELVRGEDDSVTRMKLFACATLKTTIEDYRSMMNRAGFKLKLALPEEAAYAALLTDCIRRTQPESRDYCLVDVGHAGIRMFILRDDRFITRRTIDLGMLDLIRSISERQGVDEHIALTHMLSNYEGAMTDPASMDLYHRMAAEITKAVNFYNYNNRQQALRRVYLCGGGAAVGHIGDAIREVADLEVLPAADLMPDTGSDAPWLYTRALGCALQA
;
A
#
# COMPACT_ATOMS: atom_id res chain seq x y z
N ALA A 1 15.18 -5.97 6.24
CA ALA A 1 14.99 -6.37 4.84
C ALA A 1 13.49 -6.54 4.59
N PRO A 2 12.98 -6.23 3.40
CA PRO A 2 11.58 -6.44 3.09
C PRO A 2 11.23 -7.94 3.16
N LEU A 3 10.02 -8.26 3.65
CA LEU A 3 9.54 -9.64 3.73
C LEU A 3 9.18 -10.21 2.35
N VAL A 4 8.85 -9.33 1.41
CA VAL A 4 8.50 -9.68 0.04
C VAL A 4 9.10 -8.65 -0.91
N PHE A 5 9.61 -9.13 -2.04
CA PHE A 5 10.02 -8.29 -3.17
C PHE A 5 8.91 -8.33 -4.21
N THR A 6 8.52 -7.17 -4.70
CA THR A 6 7.51 -7.04 -5.76
C THR A 6 8.06 -6.20 -6.90
N ARG A 7 7.68 -6.53 -8.13
CA ARG A 7 8.02 -5.74 -9.32
C ARG A 7 7.02 -5.94 -10.44
N ILE A 8 6.95 -4.94 -11.30
CA ILE A 8 6.32 -5.06 -12.61
C ILE A 8 7.43 -5.38 -13.61
N THR A 9 7.22 -6.39 -14.44
CA THR A 9 8.15 -6.77 -15.50
C THR A 9 7.40 -7.05 -16.79
N GLU A 10 8.06 -6.80 -17.93
CA GLU A 10 7.55 -7.14 -19.24
C GLU A 10 8.41 -8.25 -19.83
N LEU A 11 7.75 -9.35 -20.19
CA LEU A 11 8.40 -10.54 -20.77
C LEU A 11 7.78 -10.87 -22.12
N PRO A 12 8.52 -11.58 -22.99
CA PRO A 12 7.93 -12.23 -24.17
C PRO A 12 6.80 -13.18 -23.75
N PRO A 13 5.89 -13.55 -24.66
CA PRO A 13 4.88 -14.56 -24.37
C PRO A 13 5.55 -15.89 -23.97
N MET A 14 5.14 -16.40 -22.82
CA MET A 14 5.68 -17.62 -22.23
C MET A 14 4.56 -18.51 -21.70
N THR A 15 4.78 -19.82 -21.76
CA THR A 15 3.95 -20.78 -21.06
C THR A 15 4.21 -20.71 -19.55
N GLU A 16 3.30 -21.25 -18.75
CA GLU A 16 3.44 -21.30 -17.29
C GLU A 16 4.77 -21.96 -16.85
N GLY A 17 5.16 -23.07 -17.50
CA GLY A 17 6.44 -23.73 -17.21
C GLY A 17 7.65 -22.86 -17.55
N GLN A 18 7.60 -22.09 -18.64
CA GLN A 18 8.65 -21.14 -19.01
C GLN A 18 8.71 -19.97 -18.01
N LEU A 19 7.56 -19.44 -17.56
CA LEU A 19 7.50 -18.39 -16.55
C LEU A 19 8.08 -18.89 -15.23
N THR A 20 7.72 -20.07 -14.75
CA THR A 20 8.26 -20.67 -13.53
C THR A 20 9.78 -20.75 -13.56
N TYR A 21 10.36 -21.09 -14.72
CA TYR A 21 11.82 -21.15 -14.88
C TYR A 21 12.48 -19.77 -14.97
N ASN A 22 11.86 -18.81 -15.67
CA ASN A 22 12.46 -17.51 -15.96
C ASN A 22 12.22 -16.47 -14.87
N LEU A 23 11.10 -16.53 -14.15
CA LEU A 23 10.72 -15.56 -13.14
C LEU A 23 11.79 -15.30 -12.05
N PRO A 24 12.54 -16.31 -11.55
CA PRO A 24 13.62 -16.08 -10.60
C PRO A 24 14.72 -15.13 -11.11
N PHE A 25 14.96 -15.07 -12.42
CA PHE A 25 16.00 -14.20 -12.97
C PHE A 25 15.60 -12.72 -12.94
N GLU A 26 14.28 -12.45 -12.94
CA GLU A 26 13.77 -11.09 -12.77
C GLU A 26 14.08 -10.50 -11.38
N PHE A 27 14.36 -11.35 -10.40
CA PHE A 27 14.66 -10.95 -9.03
C PHE A 27 16.13 -11.05 -8.65
N LYS A 28 17.04 -11.38 -9.58
CA LYS A 28 18.47 -11.64 -9.29
C LYS A 28 19.14 -10.54 -8.45
N ASP A 29 18.78 -9.28 -8.66
CA ASP A 29 19.38 -8.13 -7.98
C ASP A 29 18.82 -7.91 -6.55
N TYR A 30 17.74 -8.62 -6.20
CA TYR A 30 17.08 -8.53 -4.91
C TYR A 30 17.35 -9.74 -4.01
N LEU A 31 17.75 -10.87 -4.60
CA LEU A 31 17.96 -12.10 -3.85
C LEU A 31 19.28 -12.05 -3.09
N THR A 32 19.21 -12.23 -1.78
CA THR A 32 20.38 -12.31 -0.89
C THR A 32 20.83 -13.75 -0.63
N GLN A 33 20.06 -14.73 -1.08
CA GLN A 33 20.28 -16.16 -0.91
C GLN A 33 20.04 -16.89 -2.24
N GLU A 34 20.31 -18.18 -2.28
CA GLU A 34 20.04 -19.03 -3.44
C GLU A 34 18.54 -18.97 -3.83
N LYS A 35 18.26 -18.90 -5.12
CA LYS A 35 16.89 -18.87 -5.66
C LYS A 35 15.99 -20.01 -5.16
N SER A 36 16.57 -21.18 -4.89
CA SER A 36 15.87 -22.36 -4.35
C SER A 36 15.20 -22.10 -2.98
N ARG A 37 15.64 -21.08 -2.24
CA ARG A 37 15.12 -20.70 -0.94
C ARG A 37 13.93 -19.73 -1.00
N TYR A 38 13.51 -19.32 -2.20
CA TYR A 38 12.40 -18.39 -2.41
C TYR A 38 11.19 -19.11 -3.03
N TYR A 39 10.01 -18.58 -2.70
CA TYR A 39 8.82 -18.73 -3.51
C TYR A 39 8.76 -17.57 -4.49
N PHE A 40 8.32 -17.85 -5.71
CA PHE A 40 8.03 -16.87 -6.75
C PHE A 40 6.61 -17.07 -7.22
N ASP A 41 5.91 -15.95 -7.45
CA ASP A 41 4.56 -15.97 -7.98
C ASP A 41 4.32 -14.74 -8.85
N TYR A 42 3.28 -14.77 -9.68
CA TYR A 42 2.96 -13.67 -10.58
C TYR A 42 1.46 -13.59 -10.89
N ALA A 43 1.05 -12.40 -11.29
CA ALA A 43 -0.25 -12.16 -11.93
C ALA A 43 -0.03 -11.48 -13.27
N VAL A 44 -0.75 -11.92 -14.30
CA VAL A 44 -0.73 -11.26 -15.61
C VAL A 44 -1.60 -10.01 -15.52
N GLN A 45 -0.98 -8.84 -15.64
CA GLN A 45 -1.70 -7.57 -15.66
C GLN A 45 -2.20 -7.19 -17.05
N GLU A 46 -1.42 -7.53 -18.09
CA GLU A 46 -1.75 -7.15 -19.46
C GLU A 46 -1.07 -8.08 -20.46
N LEU A 47 -1.79 -8.39 -21.53
CA LEU A 47 -1.25 -9.03 -22.72
C LEU A 47 -1.22 -7.99 -23.85
N VAL A 48 -0.03 -7.55 -24.24
CA VAL A 48 0.16 -6.62 -25.34
C VAL A 48 0.09 -7.39 -26.64
N ARG A 49 -0.81 -6.98 -27.54
CA ARG A 49 -1.00 -7.62 -28.85
C ARG A 49 -0.36 -6.80 -29.97
N GLY A 50 0.14 -7.48 -30.97
CA GLY A 50 0.63 -6.89 -32.21
C GLY A 50 -0.52 -6.59 -33.19
N GLU A 51 -0.17 -6.08 -34.33
CA GLU A 51 -1.14 -5.77 -35.42
C GLU A 51 -1.87 -7.01 -35.93
N ASP A 52 -1.28 -8.18 -35.84
CA ASP A 52 -1.83 -9.49 -36.24
C ASP A 52 -2.63 -10.17 -35.09
N ASP A 53 -2.96 -9.44 -34.03
CA ASP A 53 -3.62 -9.93 -32.82
C ASP A 53 -2.81 -10.97 -32.00
N SER A 54 -1.60 -11.31 -32.43
CA SER A 54 -0.71 -12.17 -31.64
C SER A 54 -0.22 -11.47 -30.37
N VAL A 55 -0.07 -12.23 -29.29
CA VAL A 55 0.51 -11.69 -28.05
C VAL A 55 2.01 -11.48 -28.26
N THR A 56 2.47 -10.23 -28.17
CA THR A 56 3.87 -9.87 -28.36
C THR A 56 4.63 -9.69 -27.05
N ARG A 57 3.94 -9.28 -25.97
CA ARG A 57 4.50 -9.12 -24.62
C ARG A 57 3.46 -9.44 -23.55
N MET A 58 3.95 -9.82 -22.39
CA MET A 58 3.16 -10.02 -21.18
C MET A 58 3.68 -9.06 -20.11
N LYS A 59 2.81 -8.22 -19.57
CA LYS A 59 3.10 -7.39 -18.41
C LYS A 59 2.66 -8.10 -17.15
N LEU A 60 3.60 -8.37 -16.26
CA LEU A 60 3.37 -9.16 -15.05
C LEU A 60 3.60 -8.30 -13.82
N PHE A 61 2.74 -8.45 -12.83
CA PHE A 61 3.06 -8.16 -11.44
C PHE A 61 3.63 -9.43 -10.83
N ALA A 62 4.87 -9.38 -10.38
CA ALA A 62 5.60 -10.52 -9.89
C ALA A 62 6.08 -10.29 -8.45
N CYS A 63 6.17 -11.36 -7.67
CA CYS A 63 6.68 -11.31 -6.31
C CYS A 63 7.64 -12.45 -5.99
N ALA A 64 8.52 -12.20 -5.01
CA ALA A 64 9.41 -13.20 -4.45
C ALA A 64 9.49 -13.03 -2.92
N THR A 65 9.44 -14.14 -2.17
CA THR A 65 9.60 -14.15 -0.72
C THR A 65 10.37 -15.38 -0.26
N LEU A 66 11.08 -15.27 0.87
CA LEU A 66 11.76 -16.43 1.46
C LEU A 66 10.73 -17.49 1.90
N LYS A 67 11.03 -18.74 1.64
CA LYS A 67 10.24 -19.89 2.11
C LYS A 67 10.07 -19.89 3.62
N THR A 68 11.16 -19.56 4.34
CA THR A 68 11.13 -19.43 5.81
C THR A 68 10.11 -18.41 6.29
N THR A 69 9.96 -17.27 5.60
CA THR A 69 8.93 -16.27 5.95
C THR A 69 7.53 -16.87 5.92
N ILE A 70 7.20 -17.61 4.87
CA ILE A 70 5.88 -18.28 4.76
C ILE A 70 5.72 -19.38 5.81
N GLU A 71 6.77 -20.13 6.09
CA GLU A 71 6.78 -21.18 7.12
C GLU A 71 6.57 -20.60 8.53
N ASP A 72 7.18 -19.46 8.84
CA ASP A 72 6.99 -18.74 10.11
C ASP A 72 5.54 -18.27 10.28
N TYR A 73 4.96 -17.65 9.25
CA TYR A 73 3.55 -17.26 9.26
C TYR A 73 2.62 -18.48 9.38
N ARG A 74 2.89 -19.55 8.64
CA ARG A 74 2.13 -20.80 8.76
C ARG A 74 2.18 -21.37 10.16
N SER A 75 3.36 -21.40 10.77
CA SER A 75 3.55 -21.86 12.14
C SER A 75 2.82 -20.99 13.16
N MET A 76 2.89 -19.67 13.01
CA MET A 76 2.18 -18.71 13.85
C MET A 76 0.66 -18.90 13.76
N MET A 77 0.11 -19.01 12.56
CA MET A 77 -1.31 -19.22 12.34
C MET A 77 -1.78 -20.56 12.91
N ASN A 78 -1.03 -21.63 12.70
CA ASN A 78 -1.35 -22.95 13.25
C ASN A 78 -1.39 -22.94 14.79
N ARG A 79 -0.44 -22.25 15.45
CA ARG A 79 -0.45 -22.10 16.91
C ARG A 79 -1.68 -21.33 17.42
N ALA A 80 -2.19 -20.40 16.61
CA ALA A 80 -3.42 -19.66 16.92
C ALA A 80 -4.71 -20.43 16.54
N GLY A 81 -4.59 -21.68 16.06
CA GLY A 81 -5.74 -22.51 15.67
C GLY A 81 -6.27 -22.22 14.25
N PHE A 82 -5.53 -21.46 13.44
CA PHE A 82 -5.92 -21.12 12.06
C PHE A 82 -5.02 -21.81 11.03
N LYS A 83 -5.57 -22.09 9.87
CA LYS A 83 -4.82 -22.61 8.72
C LYS A 83 -4.52 -21.46 7.76
N LEU A 84 -3.24 -21.20 7.50
CA LEU A 84 -2.83 -20.24 6.45
C LEU A 84 -3.29 -20.77 5.08
N LYS A 85 -4.20 -20.06 4.42
CA LYS A 85 -4.73 -20.41 3.10
C LYS A 85 -4.02 -19.65 2.00
N LEU A 86 -3.73 -18.37 2.23
CA LEU A 86 -3.20 -17.44 1.26
C LEU A 86 -2.25 -16.47 1.94
N ALA A 87 -1.17 -16.11 1.27
CA ALA A 87 -0.27 -15.02 1.64
C ALA A 87 -0.07 -14.13 0.41
N LEU A 88 -0.39 -12.85 0.53
CA LEU A 88 -0.34 -11.88 -0.56
C LEU A 88 0.60 -10.73 -0.23
N PRO A 89 1.29 -10.17 -1.24
CA PRO A 89 1.88 -8.84 -1.10
C PRO A 89 0.79 -7.77 -0.96
N GLU A 90 1.13 -6.66 -0.31
CA GLU A 90 0.18 -5.56 -0.04
C GLU A 90 -0.49 -5.04 -1.31
N GLU A 91 0.26 -4.96 -2.39
CA GLU A 91 -0.20 -4.51 -3.70
C GLU A 91 -1.34 -5.37 -4.25
N ALA A 92 -1.23 -6.68 -4.08
CA ALA A 92 -2.26 -7.62 -4.52
C ALA A 92 -3.52 -7.53 -3.63
N ALA A 93 -3.36 -7.27 -2.32
CA ALA A 93 -4.49 -7.04 -1.43
C ALA A 93 -5.27 -5.77 -1.83
N TYR A 94 -4.57 -4.67 -2.13
CA TYR A 94 -5.23 -3.45 -2.63
C TYR A 94 -5.86 -3.64 -4.01
N ALA A 95 -5.22 -4.39 -4.91
CA ALA A 95 -5.80 -4.73 -6.21
C ALA A 95 -7.12 -5.50 -6.05
N ALA A 96 -7.17 -6.50 -5.17
CA ALA A 96 -8.40 -7.26 -4.88
C ALA A 96 -9.52 -6.38 -4.30
N LEU A 97 -9.17 -5.45 -3.40
CA LEU A 97 -10.12 -4.48 -2.87
C LEU A 97 -10.72 -3.62 -3.99
N LEU A 98 -9.88 -3.12 -4.90
CA LEU A 98 -10.34 -2.29 -6.01
C LEU A 98 -11.14 -3.08 -7.04
N THR A 99 -10.80 -4.34 -7.30
CA THR A 99 -11.62 -5.24 -8.14
C THR A 99 -13.05 -5.32 -7.59
N ASP A 100 -13.20 -5.52 -6.28
CA ASP A 100 -14.51 -5.55 -5.64
C ASP A 100 -15.21 -4.19 -5.70
N CYS A 101 -14.50 -3.11 -5.38
CA CYS A 101 -15.02 -1.74 -5.44
C CYS A 101 -15.55 -1.42 -6.85
N ILE A 102 -14.74 -1.64 -7.89
CA ILE A 102 -15.11 -1.37 -9.29
C ILE A 102 -16.34 -2.18 -9.69
N ARG A 103 -16.40 -3.46 -9.29
CA ARG A 103 -17.56 -4.32 -9.56
C ARG A 103 -18.85 -3.81 -8.91
N ARG A 104 -18.77 -3.29 -7.68
CA ARG A 104 -19.93 -2.78 -6.92
C ARG A 104 -20.39 -1.41 -7.40
N THR A 105 -19.47 -0.49 -7.68
CA THR A 105 -19.76 0.94 -7.85
C THR A 105 -19.69 1.40 -9.29
N GLN A 106 -18.99 0.69 -10.19
CA GLN A 106 -18.77 1.03 -11.59
C GLN A 106 -18.34 2.50 -11.80
N PRO A 107 -17.27 2.97 -11.14
CA PRO A 107 -16.87 4.36 -11.14
C PRO A 107 -16.40 4.82 -12.52
N GLU A 108 -16.60 6.11 -12.83
CA GLU A 108 -16.12 6.73 -14.08
C GLU A 108 -14.59 6.80 -14.10
N SER A 109 -13.97 7.24 -13.01
CA SER A 109 -12.53 7.29 -12.85
C SER A 109 -12.04 6.06 -12.12
N ARG A 110 -10.99 5.44 -12.65
CA ARG A 110 -10.41 4.20 -12.15
C ARG A 110 -8.94 4.35 -11.77
N ASP A 111 -8.50 5.60 -11.55
CA ASP A 111 -7.17 5.89 -11.02
C ASP A 111 -7.25 6.10 -9.50
N TYR A 112 -6.49 5.31 -8.76
CA TYR A 112 -6.53 5.26 -7.30
C TYR A 112 -5.15 5.51 -6.72
N CYS A 113 -5.08 6.35 -5.70
CA CYS A 113 -3.92 6.53 -4.85
C CYS A 113 -4.32 6.24 -3.41
N LEU A 114 -3.97 5.06 -2.91
CA LEU A 114 -4.15 4.72 -1.49
C LEU A 114 -2.93 5.19 -0.71
N VAL A 115 -3.17 5.92 0.36
CA VAL A 115 -2.15 6.46 1.27
C VAL A 115 -2.34 5.80 2.62
N ASP A 116 -1.52 4.78 2.90
CA ASP A 116 -1.50 4.05 4.16
C ASP A 116 -0.58 4.78 5.14
N VAL A 117 -1.19 5.55 6.03
CA VAL A 117 -0.49 6.28 7.09
C VAL A 117 -0.21 5.32 8.24
N GLY A 118 0.97 4.72 8.20
CA GLY A 118 1.41 3.71 9.15
C GLY A 118 2.12 4.28 10.39
N HIS A 119 2.52 3.38 11.29
CA HIS A 119 3.26 3.74 12.50
C HIS A 119 4.66 4.27 12.17
N ALA A 120 5.45 3.53 11.38
CA ALA A 120 6.84 3.85 11.08
C ALA A 120 7.04 4.63 9.76
N GLY A 121 5.98 4.84 8.98
CA GLY A 121 6.07 5.53 7.69
C GLY A 121 4.76 5.48 6.93
N ILE A 122 4.70 6.27 5.86
CA ILE A 122 3.57 6.34 4.94
C ILE A 122 3.91 5.53 3.69
N ARG A 123 2.98 4.71 3.23
CA ARG A 123 3.10 3.98 1.97
C ARG A 123 1.98 4.41 1.03
N MET A 124 2.38 4.82 -0.15
CA MET A 124 1.47 5.22 -1.20
C MET A 124 1.44 4.15 -2.29
N PHE A 125 0.25 3.68 -2.63
CA PHE A 125 0.03 2.70 -3.69
C PHE A 125 -0.81 3.35 -4.79
N ILE A 126 -0.28 3.36 -5.99
CA ILE A 126 -0.99 3.88 -7.16
C ILE A 126 -1.42 2.68 -8.01
N LEU A 127 -2.71 2.61 -8.24
CA LEU A 127 -3.35 1.57 -9.05
C LEU A 127 -4.23 2.23 -10.12
N ARG A 128 -4.37 1.54 -11.25
CA ARG A 128 -5.30 1.90 -12.32
C ARG A 128 -6.16 0.69 -12.62
N ASP A 129 -7.47 0.89 -12.60
CA ASP A 129 -8.41 -0.21 -12.47
C ASP A 129 -8.04 -1.03 -11.21
N ASP A 130 -7.80 -2.31 -11.35
CA ASP A 130 -7.29 -3.22 -10.32
C ASP A 130 -5.78 -3.54 -10.50
N ARG A 131 -5.07 -2.81 -11.37
CA ARG A 131 -3.67 -3.07 -11.71
C ARG A 131 -2.75 -2.18 -10.90
N PHE A 132 -1.82 -2.79 -10.21
CA PHE A 132 -0.76 -2.05 -9.52
C PHE A 132 0.18 -1.36 -10.51
N ILE A 133 0.42 -0.08 -10.31
CA ILE A 133 1.31 0.74 -11.15
C ILE A 133 2.63 1.02 -10.45
N THR A 134 2.59 1.55 -9.23
CA THR A 134 3.81 1.88 -8.48
C THR A 134 3.53 2.07 -7.00
N ARG A 135 4.59 1.99 -6.20
CA ARG A 135 4.58 2.28 -4.77
C ARG A 135 5.62 3.34 -4.44
N ARG A 136 5.29 4.19 -3.48
CA ARG A 136 6.22 5.12 -2.81
C ARG A 136 6.17 4.93 -1.32
N THR A 137 7.34 5.01 -0.68
CA THR A 137 7.46 5.01 0.78
C THR A 137 8.01 6.35 1.22
N ILE A 138 7.44 6.88 2.28
CA ILE A 138 7.84 8.12 2.93
C ILE A 138 8.22 7.74 4.36
N ASP A 139 9.43 8.08 4.78
CA ASP A 139 9.96 7.74 6.10
C ASP A 139 9.51 8.76 7.16
N LEU A 140 8.19 9.02 7.17
CA LEU A 140 7.48 9.80 8.17
C LEU A 140 6.20 9.05 8.54
N GLY A 141 5.94 8.85 9.84
CA GLY A 141 4.79 8.10 10.30
C GLY A 141 4.28 8.59 11.66
N MET A 142 3.33 7.85 12.23
CA MET A 142 2.76 8.20 13.53
C MET A 142 3.78 8.14 14.67
N LEU A 143 4.85 7.36 14.53
CA LEU A 143 5.93 7.30 15.50
C LEU A 143 6.66 8.65 15.63
N ASP A 144 6.82 9.37 14.52
CA ASP A 144 7.46 10.71 14.55
C ASP A 144 6.60 11.71 15.32
N LEU A 145 5.27 11.61 15.22
CA LEU A 145 4.35 12.41 16.04
C LEU A 145 4.44 12.05 17.52
N ILE A 146 4.44 10.75 17.85
CA ILE A 146 4.57 10.27 19.22
C ILE A 146 5.89 10.76 19.84
N ARG A 147 7.00 10.68 19.10
CA ARG A 147 8.31 11.16 19.55
C ARG A 147 8.34 12.67 19.75
N SER A 148 7.76 13.42 18.83
CA SER A 148 7.64 14.88 18.99
C SER A 148 6.87 15.27 20.25
N ILE A 149 5.79 14.57 20.57
CA ILE A 149 5.03 14.77 21.80
C ILE A 149 5.85 14.35 23.04
N SER A 150 6.50 13.19 22.98
CA SER A 150 7.37 12.65 24.04
C SER A 150 8.48 13.64 24.41
N GLU A 151 9.23 14.13 23.44
CA GLU A 151 10.32 15.09 23.63
C GLU A 151 9.82 16.42 24.23
N ARG A 152 8.70 16.94 23.71
CA ARG A 152 8.15 18.23 24.14
C ARG A 152 7.58 18.19 25.55
N GLN A 153 6.89 17.09 25.92
CA GLN A 153 6.25 16.96 27.23
C GLN A 153 7.14 16.28 28.26
N GLY A 154 8.33 15.81 27.87
CA GLY A 154 9.27 15.14 28.79
C GLY A 154 8.74 13.79 29.30
N VAL A 155 7.96 13.08 28.52
CA VAL A 155 7.35 11.79 28.88
C VAL A 155 7.87 10.68 27.96
N ASP A 156 7.70 9.41 28.35
CA ASP A 156 8.05 8.29 27.46
C ASP A 156 7.07 8.14 26.28
N GLU A 157 7.47 7.38 25.26
CA GLU A 157 6.66 7.18 24.01
C GLU A 157 5.30 6.53 24.29
N HIS A 158 5.13 5.71 25.36
CA HIS A 158 3.84 5.10 25.70
C HIS A 158 2.88 6.12 26.30
N ILE A 159 3.40 7.00 27.15
CA ILE A 159 2.62 8.11 27.72
C ILE A 159 2.28 9.10 26.58
N ALA A 160 3.24 9.43 25.73
CA ALA A 160 3.03 10.31 24.58
C ALA A 160 1.95 9.75 23.61
N LEU A 161 1.93 8.44 23.37
CA LEU A 161 0.86 7.80 22.60
C LEU A 161 -0.51 8.00 23.27
N THR A 162 -0.59 7.86 24.60
CA THR A 162 -1.84 8.10 25.35
C THR A 162 -2.26 9.57 25.25
N HIS A 163 -1.31 10.50 25.36
CA HIS A 163 -1.55 11.94 25.21
C HIS A 163 -2.01 12.29 23.79
N MET A 164 -1.42 11.65 22.78
CA MET A 164 -1.88 11.78 21.39
C MET A 164 -3.33 11.32 21.24
N LEU A 165 -3.66 10.10 21.70
CA LEU A 165 -4.98 9.51 21.55
C LEU A 165 -6.08 10.28 22.30
N SER A 166 -5.76 10.90 23.44
CA SER A 166 -6.68 11.71 24.24
C SER A 166 -6.63 13.21 23.92
N ASN A 167 -5.75 13.62 23.00
CA ASN A 167 -5.41 15.03 22.74
C ASN A 167 -5.09 15.82 24.02
N TYR A 168 -4.38 15.17 24.95
CA TYR A 168 -4.01 15.78 26.24
C TYR A 168 -3.20 17.07 26.02
N GLU A 169 -3.60 18.16 26.68
CA GLU A 169 -3.00 19.50 26.54
C GLU A 169 -2.86 19.98 25.07
N GLY A 170 -3.74 19.53 24.18
CA GLY A 170 -3.69 19.92 22.78
C GLY A 170 -2.55 19.28 22.00
N ALA A 171 -2.07 18.11 22.44
CA ALA A 171 -0.94 17.40 21.83
C ALA A 171 -1.05 17.22 20.31
N MET A 172 -2.28 17.12 19.78
CA MET A 172 -2.55 16.97 18.35
C MET A 172 -2.56 18.29 17.57
N THR A 173 -2.71 19.42 18.24
CA THR A 173 -2.94 20.75 17.64
C THR A 173 -1.85 21.76 17.96
N ASP A 174 -0.81 21.34 18.67
CA ASP A 174 0.31 22.22 18.93
C ASP A 174 1.16 22.48 17.66
N PRO A 175 1.96 23.55 17.64
CA PRO A 175 2.72 23.95 16.46
C PRO A 175 3.64 22.85 15.89
N ALA A 176 4.28 22.04 16.74
CA ALA A 176 5.20 21.00 16.28
C ALA A 176 4.45 19.81 15.64
N SER A 177 3.28 19.46 16.18
CA SER A 177 2.41 18.45 15.58
C SER A 177 1.84 18.93 14.26
N MET A 178 1.42 20.19 14.17
CA MET A 178 0.94 20.79 12.92
C MET A 178 2.04 20.85 11.86
N ASP A 179 3.27 21.22 12.21
CA ASP A 179 4.42 21.20 11.29
C ASP A 179 4.66 19.78 10.73
N LEU A 180 4.55 18.76 11.57
CA LEU A 180 4.72 17.38 11.13
C LEU A 180 3.63 16.95 10.13
N TYR A 181 2.36 17.34 10.34
CA TYR A 181 1.29 17.06 9.38
C TYR A 181 1.55 17.75 8.03
N HIS A 182 1.99 19.01 8.03
CA HIS A 182 2.36 19.72 6.81
C HIS A 182 3.54 19.06 6.09
N ARG A 183 4.54 18.57 6.83
CA ARG A 183 5.65 17.82 6.25
C ARG A 183 5.19 16.51 5.60
N MET A 184 4.33 15.74 6.28
CA MET A 184 3.71 14.53 5.71
C MET A 184 2.93 14.87 4.43
N ALA A 185 2.09 15.91 4.48
CA ALA A 185 1.30 16.37 3.34
C ALA A 185 2.16 16.82 2.16
N ALA A 186 3.26 17.55 2.42
CA ALA A 186 4.21 18.00 1.40
C ALA A 186 4.88 16.80 0.68
N GLU A 187 5.31 15.77 1.42
CA GLU A 187 5.92 14.58 0.82
C GLU A 187 4.90 13.74 0.03
N ILE A 188 3.65 13.61 0.51
CA ILE A 188 2.55 12.98 -0.25
C ILE A 188 2.30 13.74 -1.55
N THR A 189 2.13 15.06 -1.47
CA THR A 189 1.90 15.94 -2.63
C THR A 189 3.03 15.86 -3.64
N LYS A 190 4.27 15.85 -3.18
CA LYS A 190 5.45 15.70 -4.04
C LYS A 190 5.46 14.36 -4.79
N ALA A 191 5.07 13.28 -4.11
CA ALA A 191 4.96 11.97 -4.75
C ALA A 191 3.84 11.92 -5.80
N VAL A 192 2.67 12.51 -5.53
CA VAL A 192 1.56 12.64 -6.49
C VAL A 192 1.98 13.51 -7.68
N ASN A 193 2.59 14.65 -7.44
CA ASN A 193 3.04 15.55 -8.51
C ASN A 193 4.08 14.90 -9.41
N PHE A 194 5.02 14.13 -8.83
CA PHE A 194 5.99 13.37 -9.60
C PHE A 194 5.31 12.32 -10.50
N TYR A 195 4.31 11.61 -9.98
CA TYR A 195 3.52 10.68 -10.78
C TYR A 195 2.77 11.41 -11.89
N ASN A 196 2.06 12.48 -11.59
CA ASN A 196 1.27 13.27 -12.54
C ASN A 196 2.14 13.88 -13.66
N TYR A 197 3.35 14.35 -13.32
CA TYR A 197 4.29 14.86 -14.31
C TYR A 197 4.64 13.82 -15.39
N ASN A 198 4.80 12.58 -14.99
CA ASN A 198 5.13 11.47 -15.88
C ASN A 198 3.88 10.83 -16.56
N ASN A 199 2.66 11.15 -16.08
CA ASN A 199 1.38 10.57 -16.53
C ASN A 199 0.34 11.65 -16.83
N ARG A 200 0.67 12.65 -17.63
CA ARG A 200 -0.11 13.88 -17.87
C ARG A 200 -1.56 13.64 -18.34
N GLN A 201 -1.82 12.57 -19.08
CA GLN A 201 -3.15 12.23 -19.57
C GLN A 201 -4.05 11.58 -18.52
N GLN A 202 -3.48 11.17 -17.39
CA GLN A 202 -4.13 10.36 -16.36
C GLN A 202 -3.65 10.82 -14.98
N ALA A 203 -3.79 12.14 -14.72
CA ALA A 203 -3.36 12.75 -13.48
C ALA A 203 -4.28 12.32 -12.32
N LEU A 204 -3.67 11.91 -11.22
CA LEU A 204 -4.33 11.67 -9.95
C LEU A 204 -4.86 12.98 -9.39
N ARG A 205 -6.15 13.01 -9.04
CA ARG A 205 -6.82 14.16 -8.40
C ARG A 205 -7.36 13.83 -7.02
N ARG A 206 -7.29 12.56 -6.61
CA ARG A 206 -7.79 12.09 -5.31
C ARG A 206 -6.83 11.12 -4.66
N VAL A 207 -6.83 11.16 -3.33
CA VAL A 207 -6.11 10.22 -2.47
C VAL A 207 -7.05 9.60 -1.46
N TYR A 208 -6.87 8.33 -1.15
CA TYR A 208 -7.69 7.58 -0.20
C TYR A 208 -6.83 7.23 1.02
N LEU A 209 -7.17 7.80 2.17
CA LEU A 209 -6.42 7.59 3.41
C LEU A 209 -6.84 6.28 4.10
N CYS A 210 -5.86 5.49 4.50
CA CYS A 210 -6.01 4.28 5.31
C CYS A 210 -4.86 4.13 6.31
N GLY A 211 -4.87 3.05 7.09
CA GLY A 211 -3.92 2.82 8.17
C GLY A 211 -4.28 3.57 9.46
N GLY A 212 -3.49 3.33 10.52
CA GLY A 212 -3.79 3.88 11.84
C GLY A 212 -3.80 5.41 11.89
N GLY A 213 -2.94 6.06 11.11
CA GLY A 213 -2.86 7.52 11.04
C GLY A 213 -4.02 8.18 10.29
N ALA A 214 -4.81 7.43 9.53
CA ALA A 214 -6.00 7.97 8.86
C ALA A 214 -7.08 8.45 9.86
N ALA A 215 -7.03 8.00 11.12
CA ALA A 215 -7.86 8.51 12.20
C ALA A 215 -7.51 9.96 12.60
N VAL A 216 -6.32 10.45 12.24
CA VAL A 216 -5.84 11.80 12.53
C VAL A 216 -6.29 12.75 11.44
N GLY A 217 -7.45 13.41 11.63
CA GLY A 217 -8.07 14.30 10.62
C GLY A 217 -7.14 15.39 10.11
N HIS A 218 -6.27 15.94 10.97
CA HIS A 218 -5.30 16.98 10.63
C HIS A 218 -4.35 16.62 9.47
N ILE A 219 -4.06 15.32 9.26
CA ILE A 219 -3.24 14.88 8.11
C ILE A 219 -4.00 15.13 6.79
N GLY A 220 -5.29 14.77 6.76
CA GLY A 220 -6.15 15.02 5.62
C GLY A 220 -6.34 16.52 5.34
N ASP A 221 -6.50 17.33 6.39
CA ASP A 221 -6.63 18.77 6.29
C ASP A 221 -5.35 19.39 5.72
N ALA A 222 -4.18 19.01 6.25
CA ALA A 222 -2.89 19.48 5.75
C ALA A 222 -2.66 19.11 4.26
N ILE A 223 -3.13 17.94 3.80
CA ILE A 223 -3.04 17.59 2.37
C ILE A 223 -3.92 18.52 1.53
N ARG A 224 -5.14 18.82 1.98
CA ARG A 224 -6.06 19.75 1.27
C ARG A 224 -5.53 21.18 1.22
N GLU A 225 -4.78 21.61 2.24
CA GLU A 225 -4.17 22.95 2.30
C GLU A 225 -3.00 23.12 1.32
N VAL A 226 -2.19 22.06 1.10
CA VAL A 226 -0.95 22.16 0.30
C VAL A 226 -1.13 21.68 -1.14
N ALA A 227 -2.25 21.01 -1.47
CA ALA A 227 -2.47 20.41 -2.78
C ALA A 227 -3.94 20.52 -3.23
N ASP A 228 -4.13 20.68 -4.53
CA ASP A 228 -5.45 20.55 -5.17
C ASP A 228 -5.80 19.06 -5.34
N LEU A 229 -5.95 18.36 -4.19
CA LEU A 229 -6.30 16.94 -4.11
C LEU A 229 -7.56 16.73 -3.29
N GLU A 230 -8.46 15.94 -3.84
CA GLU A 230 -9.60 15.42 -3.10
C GLU A 230 -9.10 14.33 -2.13
N VAL A 231 -9.29 14.53 -0.84
CA VAL A 231 -8.88 13.59 0.21
C VAL A 231 -10.09 12.84 0.73
N LEU A 232 -10.14 11.55 0.50
CA LEU A 232 -11.25 10.65 0.81
C LEU A 232 -10.81 9.58 1.81
N PRO A 233 -11.72 9.03 2.62
CA PRO A 233 -11.41 7.85 3.43
C PRO A 233 -11.38 6.60 2.53
N ALA A 234 -10.45 5.68 2.79
CA ALA A 234 -10.42 4.41 2.06
C ALA A 234 -11.67 3.54 2.33
N ALA A 235 -12.46 3.89 3.34
CA ALA A 235 -13.78 3.29 3.59
C ALA A 235 -14.71 3.39 2.37
N ASP A 236 -14.61 4.45 1.57
CA ASP A 236 -15.43 4.64 0.36
C ASP A 236 -15.15 3.57 -0.71
N LEU A 237 -13.99 2.93 -0.65
CA LEU A 237 -13.62 1.83 -1.54
C LEU A 237 -14.09 0.46 -1.02
N MET A 238 -14.52 0.38 0.24
CA MET A 238 -14.83 -0.86 0.92
C MET A 238 -16.33 -1.19 0.84
N PRO A 239 -16.74 -2.47 0.89
CA PRO A 239 -18.12 -2.80 1.23
C PRO A 239 -18.41 -2.36 2.68
N ASP A 240 -19.68 -2.22 3.02
CA ASP A 240 -20.07 -1.99 4.41
C ASP A 240 -19.56 -3.15 5.29
N THR A 241 -18.68 -2.83 6.23
CA THR A 241 -18.10 -3.81 7.15
C THR A 241 -18.75 -3.80 8.52
N GLY A 242 -19.65 -2.86 8.78
CA GLY A 242 -20.22 -2.61 10.11
C GLY A 242 -19.19 -2.19 11.17
N SER A 243 -17.98 -1.79 10.74
CA SER A 243 -16.88 -1.35 11.62
C SER A 243 -16.86 0.17 11.74
N ASP A 244 -16.66 0.68 12.96
CA ASP A 244 -16.46 2.11 13.22
C ASP A 244 -15.10 2.63 12.75
N ALA A 245 -14.16 1.73 12.42
CA ALA A 245 -12.81 2.07 11.97
C ALA A 245 -12.36 1.23 10.76
N PRO A 246 -13.10 1.26 9.64
CA PRO A 246 -12.84 0.39 8.48
C PRO A 246 -11.46 0.62 7.84
N TRP A 247 -10.93 1.84 7.91
CA TRP A 247 -9.60 2.18 7.37
C TRP A 247 -8.43 1.38 7.97
N LEU A 248 -8.60 0.80 9.17
CA LEU A 248 -7.60 -0.07 9.79
C LEU A 248 -7.50 -1.44 9.10
N TYR A 249 -8.56 -1.89 8.46
CA TYR A 249 -8.70 -3.24 7.92
C TYR A 249 -8.60 -3.31 6.40
N THR A 250 -8.27 -2.22 5.73
CA THR A 250 -8.25 -2.10 4.26
C THR A 250 -7.47 -3.24 3.60
N ARG A 251 -6.26 -3.53 4.07
CA ARG A 251 -5.44 -4.64 3.55
C ARG A 251 -5.98 -6.01 3.93
N ALA A 252 -6.43 -6.17 5.16
CA ALA A 252 -7.01 -7.44 5.61
C ALA A 252 -8.26 -7.80 4.81
N LEU A 253 -9.11 -6.83 4.54
CA LEU A 253 -10.28 -7.00 3.69
C LEU A 253 -9.88 -7.36 2.25
N GLY A 254 -8.88 -6.68 1.68
CA GLY A 254 -8.36 -7.02 0.35
C GLY A 254 -7.86 -8.46 0.27
N CYS A 255 -7.16 -8.94 1.31
CA CYS A 255 -6.75 -10.35 1.39
C CYS A 255 -7.96 -11.29 1.47
N ALA A 256 -9.00 -10.93 2.24
CA ALA A 256 -10.21 -11.76 2.38
C ALA A 256 -11.03 -11.84 1.07
N LEU A 257 -11.01 -10.77 0.27
CA LEU A 257 -11.70 -10.74 -1.04
C LEU A 257 -10.99 -11.56 -2.12
N GLN A 258 -9.73 -11.94 -1.92
CA GLN A 258 -8.95 -12.78 -2.84
C GLN A 258 -9.04 -14.28 -2.45
N ALA A 259 -9.45 -14.61 -1.22
CA ALA A 259 -9.56 -15.98 -0.71
C ALA A 259 -10.90 -16.61 -1.09
#